data_82408f083b0c6eb9c4b16d61ef13081a
#
_entry.id   82408f083b0c6eb9c4b16d61ef13081a
#
_cell.length_a   1.000
_cell.length_b   1.000
_cell.length_c   1.000
_cell.angle_alpha   90.00
_cell.angle_beta   90.00
_cell.angle_gamma   90.00
#
_symmetry.space_group_name_H-M   'P 1'
#
loop_
_entity.id
_entity.type
_entity.pdbx_description
1 polymer ?
#
loop_
_entity_poly.entity_id
_entity_poly.type
_entity_poly.pdbx_seq_one_letter_code
_entity_poly.pdbx_strand_id
1 'polypeptide(L)'
;MQSTRLEHKQGNWHGSFKAMASPCEVIMETDDKDEAAAILQTVANEAWRIEHKFSRYRDDNIISRINSANGEAVEVDEETARLLDFSDQLYQMSDGMFDVTSGILRRAWLFDQSDNIPE
;
A
#
# COMPACT_ATOMS: atom_id res chain seq x y z
N MET A 1 -13.34 8.06 -2.35
CA MET A 1 -13.08 9.05 -3.42
C MET A 1 -11.60 9.44 -3.42
N GLN A 2 -10.97 9.37 -4.58
CA GLN A 2 -9.55 9.71 -4.72
C GLN A 2 -9.41 11.20 -5.00
N SER A 3 -8.87 11.94 -4.05
CA SER A 3 -8.67 13.37 -4.19
C SER A 3 -7.31 13.77 -3.63
N THR A 4 -6.78 14.86 -4.17
CA THR A 4 -5.51 15.43 -3.72
C THR A 4 -5.75 16.86 -3.23
N ARG A 5 -4.86 17.32 -2.35
CA ARG A 5 -4.88 18.67 -1.82
C ARG A 5 -3.47 19.25 -1.90
N LEU A 6 -3.38 20.49 -2.36
CA LEU A 6 -2.10 21.17 -2.52
C LEU A 6 -2.09 22.45 -1.69
N GLU A 7 -1.04 22.65 -0.91
CA GLU A 7 -0.93 23.79 -0.02
C GLU A 7 0.50 24.32 0.00
N HIS A 8 0.68 25.64 0.02
CA HIS A 8 1.99 26.26 0.07
C HIS A 8 2.32 26.66 1.51
N LYS A 9 3.42 26.14 2.05
CA LYS A 9 3.86 26.38 3.43
C LYS A 9 5.37 26.53 3.48
N GLN A 10 5.85 27.56 4.20
CA GLN A 10 7.28 27.70 4.51
C GLN A 10 8.19 27.61 3.29
N GLY A 11 7.76 28.17 2.17
CA GLY A 11 8.53 28.17 0.94
C GLY A 11 8.45 26.89 0.11
N ASN A 12 7.71 25.89 0.56
CA ASN A 12 7.53 24.62 -0.14
C ASN A 12 6.07 24.38 -0.48
N TRP A 13 5.83 23.54 -1.47
CA TRP A 13 4.49 23.02 -1.75
C TRP A 13 4.31 21.68 -1.03
N HIS A 14 3.19 21.55 -0.33
CA HIS A 14 2.81 20.33 0.37
C HIS A 14 1.60 19.73 -0.29
N GLY A 15 1.75 18.55 -0.86
CA GLY A 15 0.65 17.80 -1.43
C GLY A 15 0.20 16.72 -0.50
N SER A 16 -1.10 16.53 -0.36
CA SER A 16 -1.65 15.48 0.48
C SER A 16 -2.73 14.69 -0.25
N PHE A 17 -2.82 13.43 0.08
CA PHE A 17 -3.83 12.52 -0.42
C PHE A 17 -3.96 11.36 0.57
N LYS A 18 -4.90 10.49 0.32
CA LYS A 18 -5.10 9.31 1.16
C LYS A 18 -4.94 8.05 0.32
N ALA A 19 -4.11 7.13 0.78
CA ALA A 19 -3.90 5.84 0.13
C ALA A 19 -3.61 4.78 1.20
N MET A 20 -4.02 3.56 0.95
CA MET A 20 -3.79 2.44 1.86
C MET A 20 -4.27 2.73 3.29
N ALA A 21 -5.43 3.37 3.38
CA ALA A 21 -6.07 3.78 4.63
C ALA A 21 -5.21 4.73 5.48
N SER A 22 -4.28 5.44 4.86
CA SER A 22 -3.35 6.33 5.57
C SER A 22 -3.28 7.69 4.89
N PRO A 23 -3.09 8.78 5.68
CA PRO A 23 -2.77 10.07 5.08
C PRO A 23 -1.34 10.05 4.56
N CYS A 24 -1.16 10.58 3.36
CA CYS A 24 0.14 10.66 2.69
C CYS A 24 0.45 12.10 2.35
N GLU A 25 1.71 12.47 2.43
CA GLU A 25 2.15 13.83 2.13
C GLU A 25 3.40 13.81 1.27
N VAL A 26 3.45 14.73 0.30
CA VAL A 26 4.63 14.95 -0.55
C VAL A 26 5.05 16.40 -0.36
N ILE A 27 6.31 16.62 0.02
CA ILE A 27 6.87 17.95 0.18
C ILE A 27 7.78 18.23 -1.03
N MET A 28 7.50 19.32 -1.72
CA MET A 28 8.17 19.66 -2.98
C MET A 28 8.86 21.00 -2.88
N GLU A 29 10.15 21.03 -3.14
CA GLU A 29 10.97 22.24 -3.15
C GLU A 29 10.87 22.88 -4.53
N THR A 30 9.76 23.54 -4.81
CA THR A 30 9.55 24.26 -6.07
C THR A 30 8.66 25.46 -5.80
N ASP A 31 8.88 26.53 -6.56
CA ASP A 31 8.02 27.72 -6.54
C ASP A 31 6.90 27.62 -7.58
N ASP A 32 6.96 26.63 -8.47
CA ASP A 32 6.00 26.45 -9.55
C ASP A 32 4.84 25.59 -9.09
N LYS A 33 3.66 26.21 -8.95
CA LYS A 33 2.45 25.52 -8.53
C LYS A 33 2.05 24.41 -9.52
N ASP A 34 2.17 24.68 -10.82
CA ASP A 34 1.79 23.70 -11.84
C ASP A 34 2.71 22.48 -11.82
N GLU A 35 4.01 22.70 -11.60
CA GLU A 35 4.96 21.60 -11.42
C GLU A 35 4.63 20.78 -10.18
N ALA A 36 4.36 21.46 -9.06
CA ALA A 36 3.99 20.80 -7.81
C ALA A 36 2.72 19.97 -7.98
N ALA A 37 1.71 20.49 -8.65
CA ALA A 37 0.46 19.78 -8.89
C ALA A 37 0.68 18.53 -9.76
N ALA A 38 1.53 18.64 -10.79
CA ALA A 38 1.85 17.50 -11.65
C ALA A 38 2.60 16.40 -10.90
N ILE A 39 3.56 16.77 -10.06
CA ILE A 39 4.31 15.82 -9.24
C ILE A 39 3.36 15.12 -8.26
N LEU A 40 2.53 15.89 -7.57
CA LEU A 40 1.58 15.33 -6.61
C LEU A 40 0.64 14.33 -7.27
N GLN A 41 0.09 14.66 -8.43
CA GLN A 41 -0.82 13.77 -9.14
C GLN A 41 -0.12 12.47 -9.56
N THR A 42 1.12 12.57 -10.02
CA THR A 42 1.92 11.41 -10.40
C THR A 42 2.16 10.48 -9.21
N VAL A 43 2.56 11.05 -8.07
CA VAL A 43 2.81 10.27 -6.85
C VAL A 43 1.53 9.62 -6.33
N ALA A 44 0.43 10.40 -6.29
CA ALA A 44 -0.85 9.89 -5.80
C ALA A 44 -1.36 8.76 -6.69
N ASN A 45 -1.29 8.92 -8.02
CA ASN A 45 -1.73 7.89 -8.95
C ASN A 45 -0.94 6.61 -8.76
N GLU A 46 0.36 6.71 -8.54
CA GLU A 46 1.20 5.53 -8.31
C GLU A 46 0.85 4.83 -7.00
N ALA A 47 0.63 5.59 -5.93
CA ALA A 47 0.23 5.02 -4.64
C ALA A 47 -1.13 4.30 -4.76
N TRP A 48 -2.09 4.90 -5.48
CA TRP A 48 -3.40 4.28 -5.70
C TRP A 48 -3.31 3.05 -6.59
N ARG A 49 -2.41 3.05 -7.59
CA ARG A 49 -2.15 1.87 -8.43
C ARG A 49 -1.67 0.70 -7.58
N ILE A 50 -0.70 0.95 -6.71
CA ILE A 50 -0.14 -0.07 -5.81
C ILE A 50 -1.22 -0.57 -4.85
N GLU A 51 -2.01 0.34 -4.28
CA GLU A 51 -3.11 -0.04 -3.38
C GLU A 51 -4.09 -0.98 -4.09
N HIS A 52 -4.54 -0.62 -5.29
CA HIS A 52 -5.48 -1.45 -6.05
C HIS A 52 -4.89 -2.83 -6.35
N LYS A 53 -3.63 -2.87 -6.78
CA LYS A 53 -2.99 -4.11 -7.23
C LYS A 53 -2.70 -5.07 -6.09
N PHE A 54 -2.31 -4.57 -4.92
CA PHE A 54 -1.78 -5.39 -3.84
C PHE A 54 -2.61 -5.39 -2.56
N SER A 55 -3.75 -4.72 -2.52
CA SER A 55 -4.58 -4.72 -1.32
C SER A 55 -5.20 -6.10 -1.08
N ARG A 56 -4.94 -6.70 0.09
CA ARG A 56 -5.56 -7.96 0.47
C ARG A 56 -7.04 -7.84 0.84
N TYR A 57 -7.53 -6.61 0.95
CA TYR A 57 -8.93 -6.34 1.29
C TYR A 57 -9.83 -6.27 0.06
N ARG A 58 -9.24 -6.36 -1.15
CA ARG A 58 -9.97 -6.41 -2.41
C ARG A 58 -10.05 -7.86 -2.88
N ASP A 59 -11.08 -8.17 -3.65
CA ASP A 59 -11.29 -9.51 -4.22
C ASP A 59 -11.08 -9.55 -5.75
N ASP A 60 -10.58 -8.46 -6.33
CA ASP A 60 -10.44 -8.29 -7.79
C ASP A 60 -8.99 -8.06 -8.23
N ASN A 61 -8.00 -8.44 -7.42
CA ASN A 61 -6.59 -8.18 -7.73
C ASN A 61 -5.74 -9.47 -7.64
N ILE A 62 -4.44 -9.33 -7.92
CA ILE A 62 -3.50 -10.46 -7.90
C ILE A 62 -3.39 -11.10 -6.52
N ILE A 63 -3.46 -10.32 -5.45
CA ILE A 63 -3.38 -10.85 -4.08
C ILE A 63 -4.57 -11.75 -3.77
N SER A 64 -5.77 -11.35 -4.20
CA SER A 64 -6.96 -12.18 -4.05
C SER A 64 -6.81 -13.50 -4.81
N ARG A 65 -6.24 -13.48 -6.01
CA ARG A 65 -6.01 -14.69 -6.80
C ARG A 65 -5.04 -15.63 -6.12
N ILE A 66 -3.96 -15.09 -5.53
CA ILE A 66 -2.99 -15.89 -4.79
C ILE A 66 -3.64 -16.50 -3.55
N ASN A 67 -4.35 -15.69 -2.78
CA ASN A 67 -4.96 -16.13 -1.52
C ASN A 67 -6.07 -17.16 -1.71
N SER A 68 -6.72 -17.18 -2.87
CA SER A 68 -7.79 -18.14 -3.15
C SER A 68 -7.35 -19.33 -3.99
N ALA A 69 -6.06 -19.50 -4.24
CA ALA A 69 -5.54 -20.55 -5.12
C ALA A 69 -5.55 -21.96 -4.51
N ASN A 70 -5.73 -22.09 -3.20
CA ASN A 70 -5.80 -23.39 -2.51
C ASN A 70 -4.61 -24.31 -2.80
N GLY A 71 -3.40 -23.74 -2.82
CA GLY A 71 -2.17 -24.49 -3.08
C GLY A 71 -1.82 -24.67 -4.54
N GLU A 72 -2.66 -24.19 -5.46
CA GLU A 72 -2.34 -24.24 -6.88
C GLU A 72 -1.40 -23.09 -7.26
N ALA A 73 -0.59 -23.31 -8.30
CA ALA A 73 0.32 -22.30 -8.79
C ALA A 73 -0.45 -21.14 -9.46
N VAL A 74 -0.04 -19.93 -9.19
CA VAL A 74 -0.60 -18.71 -9.80
C VAL A 74 0.50 -18.00 -10.54
N GLU A 75 0.26 -17.69 -11.82
CA GLU A 75 1.19 -16.90 -12.60
C GLU A 75 1.10 -15.43 -12.18
N VAL A 76 2.24 -14.81 -11.91
CA VAL A 76 2.31 -13.42 -11.48
C VAL A 76 3.25 -12.63 -12.39
N ASP A 77 3.04 -11.32 -12.46
CA ASP A 77 3.92 -10.43 -13.20
C ASP A 77 5.23 -10.18 -12.44
N GLU A 78 6.19 -9.54 -13.10
CA GLU A 78 7.52 -9.32 -12.55
C GLU A 78 7.49 -8.47 -11.28
N GLU A 79 6.68 -7.43 -11.23
CA GLU A 79 6.57 -6.56 -10.05
C GLU A 79 6.10 -7.36 -8.83
N THR A 80 5.08 -8.18 -9.01
CA THR A 80 4.54 -9.04 -7.94
C THR A 80 5.58 -10.06 -7.51
N ALA A 81 6.29 -10.67 -8.46
CA ALA A 81 7.34 -11.64 -8.15
C ALA A 81 8.46 -11.01 -7.32
N ARG A 82 8.89 -9.81 -7.66
CA ARG A 82 9.92 -9.08 -6.91
C ARG A 82 9.47 -8.76 -5.49
N LEU A 83 8.21 -8.37 -5.34
CA LEU A 83 7.65 -8.07 -4.02
C LEU A 83 7.61 -9.32 -3.15
N LEU A 84 7.22 -10.46 -3.71
CA LEU A 84 7.19 -11.73 -2.98
C LEU A 84 8.60 -12.19 -2.62
N ASP A 85 9.57 -12.06 -3.53
CA ASP A 85 10.96 -12.38 -3.24
C ASP A 85 11.52 -11.53 -2.11
N PHE A 86 11.23 -10.25 -2.12
CA PHE A 86 11.66 -9.34 -1.06
C PHE A 86 11.01 -9.72 0.28
N SER A 87 9.74 -10.09 0.26
CA SER A 87 9.02 -10.55 1.47
C SER A 87 9.67 -11.81 2.04
N ASP A 88 10.09 -12.74 1.18
CA ASP A 88 10.80 -13.94 1.62
C ASP A 88 12.14 -13.61 2.24
N GLN A 89 12.89 -12.66 1.67
CA GLN A 89 14.15 -12.20 2.25
C GLN A 89 13.94 -11.59 3.63
N LEU A 90 12.88 -10.80 3.81
CA LEU A 90 12.56 -10.22 5.12
C LEU A 90 12.18 -11.28 6.13
N TYR A 91 11.49 -12.33 5.71
CA TYR A 91 11.18 -13.47 6.56
C TYR A 91 12.46 -14.14 7.05
N GLN A 92 13.39 -14.42 6.14
CA GLN A 92 14.67 -15.05 6.48
C GLN A 92 15.50 -14.15 7.38
N MET A 93 15.64 -12.87 7.06
CA MET A 93 16.45 -11.91 7.82
C MET A 93 15.91 -11.68 9.22
N SER A 94 14.60 -11.74 9.41
CA SER A 94 13.95 -11.50 10.69
C SER A 94 13.73 -12.78 11.49
N ASP A 95 14.22 -13.90 11.00
CA ASP A 95 14.05 -15.22 11.64
C ASP A 95 12.55 -15.58 11.82
N GLY A 96 11.75 -15.25 10.81
CA GLY A 96 10.32 -15.51 10.79
C GLY A 96 9.46 -14.47 11.50
N MET A 97 10.05 -13.45 12.09
CA MET A 97 9.27 -12.39 12.76
C MET A 97 8.46 -11.55 11.76
N PHE A 98 9.03 -11.29 10.58
CA PHE A 98 8.27 -10.71 9.48
C PHE A 98 7.73 -11.84 8.61
N ASP A 99 6.40 -11.91 8.50
CA ASP A 99 5.74 -12.96 7.73
C ASP A 99 4.57 -12.36 6.95
N VAL A 100 4.71 -12.30 5.63
CA VAL A 100 3.68 -11.71 4.76
C VAL A 100 2.36 -12.51 4.79
N THR A 101 2.41 -13.76 5.25
CA THR A 101 1.21 -14.60 5.37
C THR A 101 0.43 -14.38 6.67
N SER A 102 0.89 -13.46 7.53
CA SER A 102 0.28 -13.20 8.84
C SER A 102 -1.15 -12.62 8.75
N GLY A 103 -1.65 -12.38 7.55
CA GLY A 103 -3.00 -11.87 7.33
C GLY A 103 -4.12 -12.68 7.98
N ILE A 104 -3.87 -13.95 8.27
CA ILE A 104 -4.84 -14.80 8.97
C ILE A 104 -5.19 -14.25 10.36
N LEU A 105 -4.30 -13.47 10.97
CA LEU A 105 -4.55 -12.86 12.27
C LEU A 105 -5.74 -11.90 12.24
N ARG A 106 -6.11 -11.39 11.06
CA ARG A 106 -7.28 -10.52 10.90
C ARG A 106 -8.58 -11.23 11.29
N ARG A 107 -8.63 -12.54 11.21
CA ARG A 107 -9.83 -13.30 11.60
C ARG A 107 -10.08 -13.23 13.10
N ALA A 108 -9.01 -13.09 13.89
CA ALA A 108 -9.09 -13.00 15.34
C ALA A 108 -8.97 -11.54 15.83
N TRP A 109 -8.27 -10.68 15.05
CA TRP A 109 -7.98 -9.31 15.46
C TRP A 109 -8.39 -8.35 14.34
N LEU A 110 -9.36 -7.47 14.64
CA LEU A 110 -9.82 -6.45 13.72
C LEU A 110 -9.23 -5.10 14.11
N PHE A 111 -8.63 -4.40 13.13
CA PHE A 111 -8.01 -3.08 13.34
C PHE A 111 -8.97 -1.96 12.93
N ASP A 112 -10.22 -2.04 13.39
CA ASP A 112 -11.28 -1.08 13.09
C ASP A 112 -11.79 -0.37 14.35
N GLN A 113 -10.94 -0.32 15.40
CA GLN A 113 -11.25 0.23 16.71
C GLN A 113 -12.26 -0.63 17.52
N SER A 114 -12.45 -1.88 17.14
CA SER A 114 -13.24 -2.81 17.93
C SER A 114 -12.36 -3.47 19.00
N ASP A 115 -13.00 -3.95 20.06
CA ASP A 115 -12.31 -4.60 21.18
C ASP A 115 -12.21 -6.13 20.99
N ASN A 116 -12.07 -6.60 19.75
CA ASN A 116 -11.89 -8.02 19.49
C ASN A 116 -10.55 -8.50 20.02
N ILE A 117 -10.60 -9.42 20.95
CA ILE A 117 -9.41 -10.05 21.54
C ILE A 117 -9.36 -11.49 21.11
N PRO A 118 -8.25 -11.99 20.52
CA PRO A 118 -8.12 -13.40 20.14
C PRO A 118 -8.20 -14.31 21.37
N GLU A 119 -8.88 -15.41 21.22
CA GLU A 119 -8.93 -16.44 22.25
C GLU A 119 -7.74 -17.39 22.16
#